data_d38bf956955cefddbdb3f409ccb7b0b7
#
_entry.id   d38bf956955cefddbdb3f409ccb7b0b7
#
_cell.length_a   1.000
_cell.length_b   1.000
_cell.length_c   1.000
_cell.angle_alpha   90.00
_cell.angle_beta   90.00
_cell.angle_gamma   90.00
#
_symmetry.space_group_name_H-M   'P 1'
#
loop_
_entity.id
_entity.type
_entity.pdbx_description
1 polymer ?
#
loop_
_entity_poly.entity_id
_entity_poly.type
_entity_poly.pdbx_seq_one_letter_code
_entity_poly.pdbx_strand_id
1 'polypeptide(L)'
;MSTTNKKSLIISIVLKSISLVASLYGLIFTIDNIMSFTFFTTLSNVALDIILIIFIVLDIILLKTGKDYKNNKLYILKFLMTLSITLTVLVYMLILGPTSEDGLIGAYFRNHAGSFGVHFVGPLFAIADFLLFDKGFKSKKIYAIYAVIPPLCYVGFVYLLALTGVRWYQTMTAPYNFLNYNAPTGWFGWDLSRMSTETLGIGVAYMIILLLLIFIGIGLLYLTINKQKKNWIW
;
A
#
# COMPACT_ATOMS: atom_id res chain seq x y z
N MET A 1 7.06 -29.30 -14.85
CA MET A 1 6.14 -28.17 -14.85
C MET A 1 5.45 -28.13 -16.21
N SER A 2 4.12 -28.05 -16.26
CA SER A 2 3.39 -27.97 -17.54
C SER A 2 3.67 -26.64 -18.28
N THR A 3 3.47 -26.61 -19.60
CA THR A 3 3.67 -25.40 -20.41
C THR A 3 2.77 -24.24 -19.95
N THR A 4 1.53 -24.54 -19.57
CA THR A 4 0.57 -23.57 -19.02
C THR A 4 1.09 -22.93 -17.72
N ASN A 5 1.65 -23.72 -16.83
CA ASN A 5 2.23 -23.20 -15.58
C ASN A 5 3.47 -22.32 -15.82
N LYS A 6 4.27 -22.61 -16.89
CA LYS A 6 5.42 -21.75 -17.26
C LYS A 6 4.96 -20.39 -17.77
N LYS A 7 3.95 -20.34 -18.65
CA LYS A 7 3.40 -19.06 -19.16
C LYS A 7 2.86 -18.21 -18.02
N SER A 8 2.05 -18.78 -17.14
CA SER A 8 1.50 -18.09 -15.96
C SER A 8 2.61 -17.52 -15.06
N LEU A 9 3.68 -18.27 -14.83
CA LEU A 9 4.81 -17.82 -14.03
C LEU A 9 5.58 -16.67 -14.69
N ILE A 10 5.78 -16.71 -16.00
CA ILE A 10 6.43 -15.63 -16.75
C ILE A 10 5.60 -14.35 -16.67
N ILE A 11 4.27 -14.43 -16.87
CA ILE A 11 3.39 -13.26 -16.74
C ILE A 11 3.47 -12.67 -15.34
N SER A 12 3.45 -13.51 -14.31
CA SER A 12 3.61 -13.09 -12.92
C SER A 12 4.93 -12.35 -12.67
N ILE A 13 6.06 -12.86 -13.21
CA ILE A 13 7.35 -12.17 -13.14
C ILE A 13 7.28 -10.81 -13.85
N VAL A 14 6.68 -10.73 -15.02
CA VAL A 14 6.53 -9.46 -15.77
C VAL A 14 5.72 -8.44 -14.97
N LEU A 15 4.57 -8.84 -14.40
CA LEU A 15 3.75 -7.92 -13.58
C LEU A 15 4.52 -7.38 -12.37
N LYS A 16 5.24 -8.26 -11.65
CA LYS A 16 6.09 -7.85 -10.52
C LYS A 16 7.20 -6.89 -10.97
N SER A 17 7.81 -7.15 -12.13
CA SER A 17 8.88 -6.30 -12.66
C SER A 17 8.35 -4.92 -13.08
N ILE A 18 7.17 -4.84 -13.71
CA ILE A 18 6.52 -3.56 -14.03
C ILE A 18 6.20 -2.79 -12.74
N SER A 19 5.61 -3.48 -11.76
CA SER A 19 5.33 -2.87 -10.45
C SER A 19 6.59 -2.29 -9.80
N LEU A 20 7.66 -3.09 -9.74
CA LEU A 20 8.93 -2.70 -9.15
C LEU A 20 9.56 -1.50 -9.87
N VAL A 21 9.61 -1.52 -11.20
CA VAL A 21 10.18 -0.42 -12.00
C VAL A 21 9.36 0.87 -11.81
N ALA A 22 8.04 0.79 -11.84
CA ALA A 22 7.17 1.95 -11.63
C ALA A 22 7.29 2.52 -10.22
N SER A 23 7.37 1.65 -9.20
CA SER A 23 7.58 2.06 -7.81
C SER A 23 8.95 2.71 -7.62
N LEU A 24 10.03 2.09 -8.07
CA LEU A 24 11.39 2.65 -7.97
C LEU A 24 11.51 3.99 -8.70
N TYR A 25 10.96 4.08 -9.92
CA TYR A 25 10.89 5.37 -10.63
C TYR A 25 10.17 6.42 -9.77
N GLY A 26 8.99 6.08 -9.26
CA GLY A 26 8.23 6.99 -8.42
C GLY A 26 8.95 7.40 -7.15
N LEU A 27 9.62 6.47 -6.46
CA LEU A 27 10.39 6.74 -5.25
C LEU A 27 11.57 7.70 -5.52
N ILE A 28 12.28 7.56 -6.65
CA ILE A 28 13.38 8.46 -7.04
C ILE A 28 12.89 9.91 -7.14
N PHE A 29 11.67 10.15 -7.64
CA PHE A 29 11.13 11.49 -7.81
C PHE A 29 10.29 12.00 -6.63
N THR A 30 10.00 11.15 -5.64
CA THR A 30 9.20 11.53 -4.47
C THR A 30 10.01 11.57 -3.16
N ILE A 31 11.23 11.02 -3.16
CA ILE A 31 12.13 11.07 -2.00
C ILE A 31 13.07 12.27 -2.16
N ASP A 32 12.75 13.36 -1.49
CA ASP A 32 13.58 14.57 -1.49
C ASP A 32 14.58 14.59 -0.33
N ASN A 33 14.20 14.02 0.81
CA ASN A 33 15.00 14.01 2.04
C ASN A 33 14.54 12.91 2.99
N ILE A 34 15.16 12.84 4.18
CA ILE A 34 14.84 11.80 5.19
C ILE A 34 13.39 11.86 5.66
N MET A 35 12.74 13.03 5.66
CA MET A 35 11.32 13.16 6.03
C MET A 35 10.39 12.47 5.05
N SER A 36 10.80 12.22 3.80
CA SER A 36 10.02 11.42 2.85
C SER A 36 9.76 9.99 3.35
N PHE A 37 10.63 9.45 4.22
CA PHE A 37 10.43 8.14 4.85
C PHE A 37 9.46 8.16 6.03
N THR A 38 8.90 9.31 6.36
CA THR A 38 7.80 9.40 7.34
C THR A 38 6.42 9.22 6.71
N PHE A 39 6.33 9.16 5.37
CA PHE A 39 5.09 8.94 4.66
C PHE A 39 4.79 7.44 4.49
N PHE A 40 3.53 7.06 4.74
CA PHE A 40 3.08 5.68 4.56
C PHE A 40 3.28 5.17 3.13
N THR A 41 3.08 6.04 2.13
CA THR A 41 3.34 5.74 0.72
C THR A 41 4.76 5.27 0.48
N THR A 42 5.75 6.03 0.97
CA THR A 42 7.17 5.69 0.80
C THR A 42 7.48 4.36 1.48
N LEU A 43 7.08 4.21 2.74
CA LEU A 43 7.35 2.98 3.51
C LEU A 43 6.66 1.75 2.90
N SER A 44 5.41 1.88 2.46
CA SER A 44 4.66 0.76 1.87
C SER A 44 5.20 0.36 0.50
N ASN A 45 5.63 1.32 -0.34
CA ASN A 45 6.29 1.01 -1.61
C ASN A 45 7.64 0.31 -1.38
N VAL A 46 8.51 0.85 -0.54
CA VAL A 46 9.82 0.22 -0.23
C VAL A 46 9.63 -1.21 0.32
N ALA A 47 8.71 -1.40 1.27
CA ALA A 47 8.44 -2.72 1.82
C ALA A 47 7.89 -3.70 0.78
N LEU A 48 6.99 -3.23 -0.10
CA LEU A 48 6.47 -4.04 -1.20
C LEU A 48 7.58 -4.38 -2.19
N ASP A 49 8.43 -3.43 -2.58
CA ASP A 49 9.52 -3.63 -3.54
C ASP A 49 10.49 -4.73 -3.07
N ILE A 50 10.86 -4.73 -1.78
CA ILE A 50 11.67 -5.78 -1.17
C ILE A 50 11.00 -7.15 -1.35
N ILE A 51 9.70 -7.24 -1.08
CA ILE A 51 8.95 -8.49 -1.22
C ILE A 51 8.84 -8.91 -2.68
N LEU A 52 8.61 -7.97 -3.61
CA LEU A 52 8.55 -8.27 -5.03
C LEU A 52 9.88 -8.81 -5.56
N ILE A 53 11.00 -8.22 -5.15
CA ILE A 53 12.35 -8.71 -5.49
C ILE A 53 12.53 -10.16 -5.02
N ILE A 54 12.18 -10.46 -3.77
CA ILE A 54 12.27 -11.82 -3.22
C ILE A 54 11.41 -12.78 -4.06
N PHE A 55 10.17 -12.41 -4.39
CA PHE A 55 9.29 -13.26 -5.18
C PHE A 55 9.77 -13.43 -6.62
N ILE A 56 10.29 -12.37 -7.27
CA ILE A 56 10.89 -12.47 -8.61
C ILE A 56 12.04 -13.47 -8.61
N VAL A 57 12.97 -13.37 -7.65
CA VAL A 57 14.11 -14.28 -7.53
C VAL A 57 13.63 -15.73 -7.34
N LEU A 58 12.67 -15.97 -6.43
CA LEU A 58 12.11 -17.30 -6.18
C LEU A 58 11.34 -17.85 -7.39
N ASP A 59 10.65 -17.00 -8.14
CA ASP A 59 9.94 -17.38 -9.37
C ASP A 59 10.93 -17.74 -10.50
N ILE A 60 12.05 -17.01 -10.63
CA ILE A 60 13.12 -17.36 -11.57
C ILE A 60 13.78 -18.70 -11.20
N ILE A 61 14.03 -18.93 -9.91
CA ILE A 61 14.56 -20.23 -9.43
C ILE A 61 13.58 -21.35 -9.76
N LEU A 62 12.28 -21.15 -9.49
CA LEU A 62 11.24 -22.12 -9.83
C LEU A 62 11.20 -22.39 -11.34
N LEU A 63 11.32 -21.35 -12.17
CA LEU A 63 11.31 -21.47 -13.63
C LEU A 63 12.51 -22.32 -14.14
N LYS A 64 13.70 -22.09 -13.55
CA LYS A 64 14.95 -22.78 -13.96
C LYS A 64 15.06 -24.20 -13.39
N THR A 65 14.71 -24.40 -12.13
CA THR A 65 14.98 -25.66 -11.41
C THR A 65 13.75 -26.56 -11.23
N GLY A 66 12.55 -26.00 -11.41
CA GLY A 66 11.29 -26.67 -11.10
C GLY A 66 10.98 -26.77 -9.59
N LYS A 67 11.84 -26.25 -8.71
CA LYS A 67 11.68 -26.30 -7.25
C LYS A 67 11.06 -25.00 -6.73
N ASP A 68 9.95 -25.09 -5.99
CA ASP A 68 9.30 -23.93 -5.35
C ASP A 68 9.78 -23.82 -3.89
N TYR A 69 10.42 -22.70 -3.57
CA TYR A 69 10.90 -22.37 -2.23
C TYR A 69 9.97 -21.38 -1.49
N LYS A 70 8.89 -20.92 -2.13
CA LYS A 70 7.92 -20.03 -1.50
C LYS A 70 7.11 -20.80 -0.45
N ASN A 71 7.11 -20.27 0.78
CA ASN A 71 6.32 -20.81 1.87
C ASN A 71 5.14 -19.88 2.22
N ASN A 72 4.21 -20.37 3.02
CA ASN A 72 3.01 -19.58 3.35
C ASN A 72 3.31 -18.30 4.16
N LYS A 73 4.41 -18.25 4.92
CA LYS A 73 4.82 -17.04 5.67
C LYS A 73 5.19 -15.92 4.70
N LEU A 74 5.93 -16.23 3.62
CA LEU A 74 6.23 -15.25 2.56
C LEU A 74 4.97 -14.76 1.86
N TYR A 75 4.01 -15.66 1.58
CA TYR A 75 2.73 -15.25 1.00
C TYR A 75 1.91 -14.36 1.93
N ILE A 76 1.91 -14.63 3.26
CA ILE A 76 1.27 -13.73 4.24
C ILE A 76 1.94 -12.36 4.19
N LEU A 77 3.26 -12.29 4.18
CA LEU A 77 3.99 -11.02 4.13
C LEU A 77 3.67 -10.26 2.83
N LYS A 78 3.67 -10.95 1.68
CA LYS A 78 3.25 -10.34 0.40
C LYS A 78 1.81 -9.83 0.46
N PHE A 79 0.88 -10.60 1.02
CA PHE A 79 -0.50 -10.18 1.25
C PHE A 79 -0.59 -8.89 2.06
N LEU A 80 0.14 -8.80 3.19
CA LEU A 80 0.14 -7.60 4.04
C LEU A 80 0.69 -6.38 3.29
N MET A 81 1.78 -6.54 2.53
CA MET A 81 2.37 -5.44 1.75
C MET A 81 1.49 -5.04 0.56
N THR A 82 0.85 -6.01 -0.11
CA THR A 82 -0.12 -5.71 -1.17
C THR A 82 -1.34 -4.97 -0.63
N LEU A 83 -1.82 -5.30 0.56
CA LEU A 83 -2.88 -4.53 1.20
C LEU A 83 -2.42 -3.13 1.61
N SER A 84 -1.21 -2.99 2.15
CA SER A 84 -0.65 -1.69 2.50
C SER A 84 -0.60 -0.76 1.29
N ILE A 85 -0.15 -1.27 0.15
CA ILE A 85 -0.13 -0.47 -1.08
C ILE A 85 -1.53 -0.20 -1.65
N THR A 86 -2.50 -1.10 -1.43
CA THR A 86 -3.90 -0.86 -1.78
C THR A 86 -4.49 0.31 -0.98
N LEU A 87 -4.18 0.38 0.32
CA LEU A 87 -4.56 1.53 1.15
C LEU A 87 -3.96 2.82 0.61
N THR A 88 -2.68 2.80 0.22
CA THR A 88 -2.01 3.95 -0.40
C THR A 88 -2.76 4.45 -1.64
N VAL A 89 -3.16 3.55 -2.55
CA VAL A 89 -3.97 3.91 -3.73
C VAL A 89 -5.30 4.54 -3.33
N LEU A 90 -6.04 3.89 -2.44
CA LEU A 90 -7.38 4.34 -2.05
C LEU A 90 -7.35 5.69 -1.34
N VAL A 91 -6.46 5.87 -0.38
CA VAL A 91 -6.31 7.14 0.33
C VAL A 91 -5.88 8.25 -0.63
N TYR A 92 -4.96 7.96 -1.54
CA TYR A 92 -4.53 8.94 -2.53
C TYR A 92 -5.64 9.30 -3.51
N MET A 93 -6.34 8.33 -4.08
CA MET A 93 -7.39 8.57 -5.07
C MET A 93 -8.65 9.22 -4.48
N LEU A 94 -9.02 8.84 -3.23
CA LEU A 94 -10.30 9.26 -2.65
C LEU A 94 -10.17 10.47 -1.70
N ILE A 95 -9.00 10.70 -1.15
CA ILE A 95 -8.79 11.75 -0.14
C ILE A 95 -7.74 12.76 -0.63
N LEU A 96 -6.49 12.36 -0.80
CA LEU A 96 -5.38 13.29 -0.98
C LEU A 96 -5.36 13.95 -2.37
N GLY A 97 -5.58 13.18 -3.43
CA GLY A 97 -5.59 13.70 -4.80
C GLY A 97 -6.71 14.71 -5.03
N PRO A 98 -7.98 14.38 -4.70
CA PRO A 98 -9.09 15.33 -4.85
C PRO A 98 -8.97 16.60 -4.00
N THR A 99 -8.28 16.55 -2.85
CA THR A 99 -8.04 17.71 -1.97
C THR A 99 -6.76 18.48 -2.30
N SER A 100 -6.00 18.03 -3.30
CA SER A 100 -4.81 18.72 -3.80
C SER A 100 -5.21 20.01 -4.54
N GLU A 101 -4.37 21.04 -4.47
CA GLU A 101 -4.56 22.31 -5.18
C GLU A 101 -4.69 22.14 -6.70
N ASP A 102 -3.98 21.16 -7.28
CA ASP A 102 -4.00 20.86 -8.72
C ASP A 102 -5.05 19.80 -9.09
N GLY A 103 -5.89 19.38 -8.15
CA GLY A 103 -6.81 18.28 -8.32
C GLY A 103 -6.11 16.92 -8.53
N LEU A 104 -6.90 15.88 -8.74
CA LEU A 104 -6.38 14.49 -8.84
C LEU A 104 -5.35 14.31 -9.96
N ILE A 105 -5.61 14.83 -11.15
CA ILE A 105 -4.71 14.67 -12.31
C ILE A 105 -3.38 15.40 -12.06
N GLY A 106 -3.45 16.65 -11.62
CA GLY A 106 -2.25 17.43 -11.30
C GLY A 106 -1.42 16.80 -10.21
N ALA A 107 -2.07 16.25 -9.17
CA ALA A 107 -1.39 15.55 -8.09
C ALA A 107 -0.56 14.33 -8.58
N TYR A 108 -1.04 13.60 -9.60
CA TYR A 108 -0.29 12.50 -10.18
C TYR A 108 0.94 12.91 -11.00
N PHE A 109 0.91 14.08 -11.65
CA PHE A 109 1.92 14.44 -12.64
C PHE A 109 2.80 15.64 -12.25
N ARG A 110 2.58 16.23 -11.06
CA ARG A 110 3.35 17.37 -10.55
C ARG A 110 4.87 17.10 -10.50
N ASN A 111 5.28 15.89 -10.09
CA ASN A 111 6.70 15.51 -9.94
C ASN A 111 7.09 14.47 -11.00
N HIS A 112 7.23 14.89 -12.26
CA HIS A 112 7.69 14.02 -13.36
C HIS A 112 6.99 12.65 -13.44
N ALA A 113 5.69 12.60 -13.15
CA ALA A 113 4.89 11.38 -13.02
C ALA A 113 5.37 10.40 -11.91
N GLY A 114 6.25 10.81 -11.01
CA GLY A 114 6.70 9.98 -9.89
C GLY A 114 5.55 9.57 -8.99
N SER A 115 4.66 10.51 -8.68
CA SER A 115 3.44 10.27 -7.90
C SER A 115 2.52 9.23 -8.58
N PHE A 116 2.38 9.26 -9.91
CA PHE A 116 1.63 8.26 -10.67
C PHE A 116 2.26 6.86 -10.56
N GLY A 117 3.59 6.78 -10.53
CA GLY A 117 4.33 5.53 -10.32
C GLY A 117 4.01 4.86 -8.99
N VAL A 118 4.15 5.60 -7.87
CA VAL A 118 3.98 5.05 -6.51
C VAL A 118 2.53 4.92 -6.05
N HIS A 119 1.60 5.71 -6.61
CA HIS A 119 0.19 5.69 -6.17
C HIS A 119 -0.75 4.97 -7.13
N PHE A 120 -0.33 4.64 -8.35
CA PHE A 120 -1.20 4.00 -9.32
C PHE A 120 -0.53 2.82 -10.04
N VAL A 121 0.49 3.05 -10.87
CA VAL A 121 1.04 2.00 -11.74
C VAL A 121 1.67 0.86 -10.92
N GLY A 122 2.62 1.17 -10.03
CA GLY A 122 3.26 0.17 -9.18
C GLY A 122 2.24 -0.66 -8.39
N PRO A 123 1.37 -0.01 -7.60
CA PRO A 123 0.32 -0.70 -6.87
C PRO A 123 -0.60 -1.56 -7.74
N LEU A 124 -1.08 -1.04 -8.87
CA LEU A 124 -2.01 -1.75 -9.74
C LEU A 124 -1.45 -3.10 -10.22
N PHE A 125 -0.19 -3.09 -10.66
CA PHE A 125 0.47 -4.31 -11.15
C PHE A 125 0.79 -5.29 -10.01
N ALA A 126 1.14 -4.81 -8.81
CA ALA A 126 1.33 -5.67 -7.63
C ALA A 126 0.02 -6.33 -7.19
N ILE A 127 -1.09 -5.57 -7.16
CA ILE A 127 -2.42 -6.08 -6.83
C ILE A 127 -2.86 -7.13 -7.86
N ALA A 128 -2.69 -6.83 -9.15
CA ALA A 128 -3.01 -7.77 -10.23
C ALA A 128 -2.21 -9.06 -10.11
N ASP A 129 -0.89 -8.99 -9.88
CA ASP A 129 -0.06 -10.16 -9.66
C ASP A 129 -0.54 -10.99 -8.47
N PHE A 130 -0.76 -10.37 -7.31
CA PHE A 130 -1.25 -11.06 -6.13
C PHE A 130 -2.60 -11.75 -6.37
N LEU A 131 -3.55 -11.02 -6.94
CA LEU A 131 -4.91 -11.54 -7.15
C LEU A 131 -4.98 -12.63 -8.21
N LEU A 132 -4.14 -12.58 -9.25
CA LEU A 132 -4.22 -13.52 -10.36
C LEU A 132 -3.26 -14.72 -10.23
N PHE A 133 -2.07 -14.52 -9.67
CA PHE A 133 -0.98 -15.51 -9.81
C PHE A 133 -0.54 -16.19 -8.51
N ASP A 134 -0.78 -15.62 -7.32
CA ASP A 134 -0.34 -16.23 -6.04
C ASP A 134 -1.22 -17.43 -5.62
N LYS A 135 -1.26 -18.47 -6.46
CA LYS A 135 -2.05 -19.69 -6.23
C LYS A 135 -1.54 -20.55 -5.07
N GLY A 136 -0.27 -20.39 -4.69
CA GLY A 136 0.35 -21.12 -3.57
C GLY A 136 -0.06 -20.61 -2.18
N PHE A 137 -0.69 -19.45 -2.11
CA PHE A 137 -1.11 -18.85 -0.84
C PHE A 137 -2.22 -19.66 -0.17
N LYS A 138 -1.97 -20.15 1.04
CA LYS A 138 -2.95 -20.83 1.88
C LYS A 138 -3.69 -19.79 2.73
N SER A 139 -4.69 -19.15 2.13
CA SER A 139 -5.44 -18.06 2.75
C SER A 139 -6.32 -18.53 3.92
N LYS A 140 -6.32 -17.75 5.02
CA LYS A 140 -7.21 -17.90 6.17
C LYS A 140 -7.84 -16.55 6.49
N LYS A 141 -9.13 -16.51 6.87
CA LYS A 141 -9.85 -15.25 7.17
C LYS A 141 -9.15 -14.39 8.24
N ILE A 142 -8.51 -15.02 9.23
CA ILE A 142 -7.76 -14.33 10.29
C ILE A 142 -6.64 -13.42 9.76
N TYR A 143 -6.11 -13.68 8.57
CA TYR A 143 -5.06 -12.83 7.98
C TYR A 143 -5.57 -11.43 7.63
N ALA A 144 -6.89 -11.25 7.42
CA ALA A 144 -7.48 -9.92 7.25
C ALA A 144 -7.33 -9.05 8.52
N ILE A 145 -7.32 -9.68 9.72
CA ILE A 145 -7.03 -8.96 10.97
C ILE A 145 -5.54 -8.60 11.05
N TYR A 146 -4.64 -9.49 10.61
CA TYR A 146 -3.21 -9.16 10.58
C TYR A 146 -2.89 -7.98 9.64
N ALA A 147 -3.74 -7.72 8.65
CA ALA A 147 -3.59 -6.61 7.73
C ALA A 147 -3.60 -5.24 8.43
N VAL A 148 -4.23 -5.11 9.60
CA VAL A 148 -4.22 -3.85 10.36
C VAL A 148 -2.87 -3.53 11.01
N ILE A 149 -1.97 -4.51 11.12
CA ILE A 149 -0.67 -4.33 11.81
C ILE A 149 0.19 -3.25 11.13
N PRO A 150 0.45 -3.27 9.81
CA PRO A 150 1.28 -2.23 9.18
C PRO A 150 0.73 -0.81 9.37
N PRO A 151 -0.56 -0.50 9.12
CA PRO A 151 -1.08 0.85 9.33
C PRO A 151 -1.10 1.25 10.83
N LEU A 152 -1.35 0.34 11.77
CA LEU A 152 -1.26 0.66 13.19
C LEU A 152 0.17 0.94 13.65
N CYS A 153 1.14 0.14 13.19
CA CYS A 153 2.56 0.42 13.44
C CYS A 153 2.96 1.78 12.87
N TYR A 154 2.44 2.13 11.68
CA TYR A 154 2.68 3.43 11.07
C TYR A 154 2.10 4.59 11.91
N VAL A 155 0.84 4.47 12.35
CA VAL A 155 0.22 5.49 13.23
C VAL A 155 1.03 5.67 14.51
N GLY A 156 1.43 4.56 15.15
CA GLY A 156 2.31 4.60 16.32
C GLY A 156 3.65 5.28 16.05
N PHE A 157 4.30 4.97 14.94
CA PHE A 157 5.55 5.57 14.50
C PHE A 157 5.42 7.09 14.32
N VAL A 158 4.41 7.55 13.59
CA VAL A 158 4.14 8.99 13.37
C VAL A 158 3.84 9.71 14.68
N TYR A 159 3.02 9.10 15.55
CA TYR A 159 2.72 9.63 16.87
C TYR A 159 3.98 9.80 17.73
N LEU A 160 4.87 8.79 17.75
CA LEU A 160 6.14 8.87 18.47
C LEU A 160 7.02 10.00 17.92
N LEU A 161 7.13 10.17 16.61
CA LEU A 161 7.86 11.27 16.01
C LEU A 161 7.26 12.64 16.41
N ALA A 162 5.95 12.77 16.43
CA ALA A 162 5.29 13.99 16.88
C ALA A 162 5.58 14.34 18.34
N LEU A 163 5.68 13.33 19.23
CA LEU A 163 6.07 13.51 20.64
C LEU A 163 7.52 13.99 20.80
N THR A 164 8.43 13.62 19.90
CA THR A 164 9.81 14.13 19.89
C THR A 164 9.95 15.52 19.29
N GLY A 165 8.83 16.17 18.93
CA GLY A 165 8.81 17.53 18.39
C GLY A 165 8.84 17.61 16.87
N VAL A 166 8.86 16.50 16.13
CA VAL A 166 8.76 16.52 14.68
C VAL A 166 7.43 17.12 14.25
N ARG A 167 7.48 18.03 13.26
CA ARG A 167 6.30 18.66 12.66
C ARG A 167 6.37 18.57 11.15
N TRP A 168 5.22 18.32 10.53
CA TRP A 168 5.04 18.33 9.08
C TRP A 168 4.41 19.66 8.67
N TYR A 169 4.84 20.20 7.56
CA TYR A 169 4.30 21.46 7.03
C TYR A 169 4.24 22.58 8.10
N GLN A 170 5.25 22.61 9.01
CA GLN A 170 5.44 23.55 10.12
C GLN A 170 4.49 23.37 11.33
N THR A 171 3.24 22.97 11.13
CA THR A 171 2.19 22.93 12.16
C THR A 171 1.63 21.57 12.47
N MET A 172 1.63 20.66 11.49
CA MET A 172 0.94 19.38 11.59
C MET A 172 1.70 18.35 12.43
N THR A 173 0.95 17.55 13.18
CA THR A 173 1.47 16.43 13.99
C THR A 173 1.56 15.12 13.23
N ALA A 174 1.20 15.11 11.94
CA ALA A 174 1.29 13.96 11.06
C ALA A 174 1.46 14.42 9.60
N PRO A 175 2.02 13.58 8.71
CA PRO A 175 2.19 13.93 7.30
C PRO A 175 0.87 13.98 6.51
N TYR A 176 -0.22 13.48 7.10
CA TYR A 176 -1.55 13.48 6.51
C TYR A 176 -2.54 14.24 7.38
N ASN A 177 -3.37 15.08 6.75
CA ASN A 177 -4.36 15.91 7.43
C ASN A 177 -5.37 15.11 8.27
N PHE A 178 -5.73 13.90 7.84
CA PHE A 178 -6.63 13.01 8.57
C PHE A 178 -6.02 12.34 9.81
N LEU A 179 -4.70 12.48 10.02
CA LEU A 179 -3.97 12.04 11.22
C LEU A 179 -3.49 13.21 12.09
N ASN A 180 -3.77 14.44 11.69
CA ASN A 180 -3.32 15.64 12.41
C ASN A 180 -4.21 15.89 13.64
N TYR A 181 -3.82 15.35 14.79
CA TYR A 181 -4.57 15.53 16.05
C TYR A 181 -4.42 16.94 16.67
N ASN A 182 -3.52 17.78 16.15
CA ASN A 182 -3.37 19.17 16.56
C ASN A 182 -4.32 20.12 15.81
N ALA A 183 -5.03 19.61 14.81
CA ALA A 183 -6.05 20.34 14.09
C ALA A 183 -7.26 20.66 15.01
N PRO A 184 -8.12 21.65 14.67
CA PRO A 184 -9.27 22.06 15.49
C PRO A 184 -10.23 20.92 15.86
N THR A 185 -10.32 19.88 15.06
CA THR A 185 -11.15 18.70 15.37
C THR A 185 -10.49 17.72 16.33
N GLY A 186 -9.18 17.80 16.54
CA GLY A 186 -8.45 16.96 17.46
C GLY A 186 -8.69 15.46 17.24
N TRP A 187 -8.78 14.73 18.36
CA TRP A 187 -9.01 13.28 18.34
C TRP A 187 -10.46 12.88 18.05
N PHE A 188 -11.45 13.64 18.56
CA PHE A 188 -12.86 13.21 18.58
C PHE A 188 -13.82 14.29 18.09
N GLY A 189 -13.33 15.41 17.56
CA GLY A 189 -14.19 16.47 17.00
C GLY A 189 -14.82 16.06 15.68
N TRP A 190 -15.96 16.68 15.38
CA TRP A 190 -16.67 16.51 14.11
C TRP A 190 -17.22 17.85 13.65
N ASP A 191 -16.58 18.41 12.63
CA ASP A 191 -17.02 19.68 12.01
C ASP A 191 -16.54 19.75 10.57
N LEU A 192 -17.36 19.25 9.65
CA LEU A 192 -17.03 19.20 8.22
C LEU A 192 -16.88 20.60 7.58
N SER A 193 -17.39 21.65 8.21
CA SER A 193 -17.20 23.03 7.72
C SER A 193 -15.74 23.49 7.83
N ARG A 194 -14.93 22.81 8.65
CA ARG A 194 -13.50 23.10 8.85
C ARG A 194 -12.58 22.29 7.95
N MET A 195 -13.11 21.61 6.94
CA MET A 195 -12.27 20.84 6.01
C MET A 195 -11.26 21.75 5.32
N SER A 196 -9.97 21.41 5.44
CA SER A 196 -8.84 22.18 4.92
C SER A 196 -7.66 21.26 4.61
N THR A 197 -6.56 21.83 4.18
CA THR A 197 -5.29 21.10 3.99
C THR A 197 -4.73 20.51 5.30
N GLU A 198 -5.14 21.04 6.46
CA GLU A 198 -4.67 20.59 7.77
C GLU A 198 -5.60 19.58 8.47
N THR A 199 -6.87 19.50 8.04
CA THR A 199 -7.87 18.58 8.63
C THR A 199 -8.97 18.23 7.63
N LEU A 200 -9.54 17.02 7.76
CA LEU A 200 -10.75 16.63 7.04
C LEU A 200 -12.05 17.06 7.76
N GLY A 201 -11.95 17.81 8.86
CA GLY A 201 -13.12 18.14 9.68
C GLY A 201 -13.63 16.96 10.52
N ILE A 202 -12.90 15.85 10.55
CA ILE A 202 -13.23 14.62 11.28
C ILE A 202 -12.07 14.28 12.22
N GLY A 203 -12.39 13.96 13.46
CA GLY A 203 -11.38 13.60 14.48
C GLY A 203 -10.58 12.36 14.09
N VAL A 204 -9.29 12.39 14.44
CA VAL A 204 -8.30 11.37 14.06
C VAL A 204 -8.71 9.95 14.45
N ALA A 205 -9.31 9.78 15.64
CA ALA A 205 -9.75 8.45 16.10
C ALA A 205 -10.81 7.84 15.18
N TYR A 206 -11.77 8.63 14.72
CA TYR A 206 -12.80 8.16 13.79
C TYR A 206 -12.21 7.77 12.43
N MET A 207 -11.26 8.56 11.94
CA MET A 207 -10.57 8.25 10.68
C MET A 207 -9.74 6.97 10.78
N ILE A 208 -9.02 6.76 11.87
CA ILE A 208 -8.27 5.51 12.09
C ILE A 208 -9.23 4.32 12.09
N ILE A 209 -10.31 4.38 12.87
CA ILE A 209 -11.30 3.28 12.93
C ILE A 209 -11.87 3.00 11.55
N LEU A 210 -12.32 4.03 10.84
CA LEU A 210 -12.87 3.88 9.49
C LEU A 210 -11.89 3.21 8.53
N LEU A 211 -10.65 3.70 8.48
CA LEU A 211 -9.62 3.13 7.61
C LEU A 211 -9.29 1.68 7.96
N LEU A 212 -9.23 1.32 9.27
CA LEU A 212 -9.00 -0.05 9.68
C LEU A 212 -10.15 -0.98 9.28
N LEU A 213 -11.41 -0.54 9.40
CA LEU A 213 -12.57 -1.32 8.96
C LEU A 213 -12.56 -1.55 7.45
N ILE A 214 -12.29 -0.51 6.67
CA ILE A 214 -12.13 -0.61 5.21
C ILE A 214 -11.00 -1.59 4.88
N PHE A 215 -9.89 -1.52 5.58
CA PHE A 215 -8.72 -2.36 5.33
C PHE A 215 -8.99 -3.84 5.63
N ILE A 216 -9.69 -4.15 6.72
CA ILE A 216 -10.17 -5.51 7.02
C ILE A 216 -11.12 -6.00 5.92
N GLY A 217 -12.05 -5.16 5.47
CA GLY A 217 -13.01 -5.49 4.41
C GLY A 217 -12.29 -5.84 3.09
N ILE A 218 -11.32 -5.03 2.66
CA ILE A 218 -10.51 -5.30 1.47
C ILE A 218 -9.67 -6.57 1.67
N GLY A 219 -9.12 -6.77 2.86
CA GLY A 219 -8.38 -7.97 3.22
C GLY A 219 -9.24 -9.23 3.06
N LEU A 220 -10.47 -9.22 3.56
CA LEU A 220 -11.42 -10.33 3.40
C LEU A 220 -11.77 -10.58 1.92
N LEU A 221 -11.97 -9.51 1.14
CA LEU A 221 -12.21 -9.60 -0.30
C LEU A 221 -11.03 -10.28 -1.01
N TYR A 222 -9.80 -9.86 -0.76
CA TYR A 222 -8.60 -10.44 -1.36
C TYR A 222 -8.42 -11.91 -1.00
N LEU A 223 -8.65 -12.27 0.27
CA LEU A 223 -8.58 -13.67 0.72
C LEU A 223 -9.67 -14.53 0.09
N THR A 224 -10.85 -13.97 -0.15
CA THR A 224 -11.96 -14.66 -0.84
C THR A 224 -11.61 -14.91 -2.30
N ILE A 225 -11.15 -13.89 -3.03
CA ILE A 225 -10.69 -14.03 -4.43
C ILE A 225 -9.55 -15.05 -4.51
N ASN A 226 -8.57 -14.96 -3.60
CA ASN A 226 -7.46 -15.91 -3.56
C ASN A 226 -7.92 -17.36 -3.36
N LYS A 227 -8.93 -17.60 -2.54
CA LYS A 227 -9.50 -18.93 -2.35
C LYS A 227 -10.19 -19.45 -3.60
N GLN A 228 -10.92 -18.58 -4.31
CA GLN A 228 -11.67 -18.95 -5.54
C GLN A 228 -10.74 -19.23 -6.72
N LYS A 229 -9.65 -18.46 -6.90
CA LYS A 229 -8.73 -18.62 -8.04
C LYS A 229 -8.03 -19.98 -8.11
N LYS A 230 -8.01 -20.76 -7.01
CA LYS A 230 -7.53 -22.14 -7.05
C LYS A 230 -8.32 -23.03 -8.01
N ASN A 231 -9.56 -22.64 -8.29
CA ASN A 231 -10.46 -23.35 -9.20
C ASN A 231 -10.38 -22.81 -10.64
N TRP A 232 -9.62 -21.73 -10.88
CA TRP A 232 -9.46 -21.15 -12.22
C TRP A 232 -8.45 -21.98 -13.02
N ILE A 233 -8.87 -22.42 -14.20
CA ILE A 233 -8.06 -23.17 -15.16
C ILE A 233 -7.39 -22.15 -16.09
N TRP A 234 -6.17 -21.72 -15.75
CA TRP A 234 -5.29 -20.93 -16.65
C TRP A 234 -4.02 -21.73 -16.95
#